data_233a4128ac5496e872f78fbe8a2e1d33
#
_entry.id   233a4128ac5496e872f78fbe8a2e1d33
#
_cell.length_a   1.000
_cell.length_b   1.000
_cell.length_c   1.000
_cell.angle_alpha   90.00
_cell.angle_beta   90.00
_cell.angle_gamma   90.00
#
_symmetry.space_group_name_H-M   'P 1'
#
loop_
_entity.id
_entity.type
_entity.pdbx_description
1 polymer ?
#
loop_
_entity_poly.entity_id
_entity_poly.type
_entity_poly.pdbx_seq_one_letter_code
_entity_poly.pdbx_strand_id
1 'polypeptide(L)'
;MLKYINQVEEEVRTLTGYKFDQCNDNGKIPWYETNAYSSNATLQSKMNTISSAYSELSKSKSEYVQFYMKNHEQIPTWIMIKVVNFSTFIDVLHNSKTNVTHAICKLYSMYDDHNLPNVKLLIGSLHWLRRVRNSCAHNERVYCIHQTQARNNSASGRILDPYYAQLPTSY
;
A
#
# COMPACT_ATOMS: atom_id res chain seq x y z
N MET A 1 16.45 8.36 8.95
CA MET A 1 15.72 7.17 8.43
C MET A 1 14.23 7.48 8.21
N LEU A 2 13.45 7.85 9.22
CA LEU A 2 12.00 8.10 9.12
C LEU A 2 11.62 9.08 7.98
N LYS A 3 12.40 10.15 7.77
CA LYS A 3 12.18 11.12 6.69
C LYS A 3 12.15 10.45 5.30
N TYR A 4 13.09 9.56 5.03
CA TYR A 4 13.16 8.87 3.73
C TYR A 4 12.04 7.87 3.55
N ILE A 5 11.64 7.18 4.64
CA ILE A 5 10.51 6.24 4.61
C ILE A 5 9.22 6.99 4.30
N ASN A 6 8.99 8.14 4.94
CA ASN A 6 7.81 8.97 4.69
C ASN A 6 7.80 9.51 3.25
N GLN A 7 8.97 9.86 2.70
CA GLN A 7 9.07 10.30 1.31
C GLN A 7 8.67 9.20 0.33
N VAL A 8 9.17 7.97 0.52
CA VAL A 8 8.79 6.81 -0.30
C VAL A 8 7.30 6.51 -0.15
N GLU A 9 6.78 6.56 1.08
CA GLU A 9 5.34 6.35 1.33
C GLU A 9 4.49 7.37 0.56
N GLU A 10 4.85 8.66 0.60
CA GLU A 10 4.12 9.72 -0.09
C GLU A 10 4.19 9.58 -1.61
N GLU A 11 5.34 9.23 -2.14
CA GLU A 11 5.55 9.00 -3.57
C GLU A 11 4.70 7.83 -4.09
N VAL A 12 4.74 6.68 -3.38
CA VAL A 12 3.93 5.50 -3.74
C VAL A 12 2.43 5.82 -3.66
N ARG A 13 1.99 6.53 -2.62
CA ARG A 13 0.59 6.96 -2.46
C ARG A 13 0.15 7.86 -3.61
N THR A 14 0.96 8.85 -3.96
CA THR A 14 0.65 9.81 -5.03
C THR A 14 0.53 9.10 -6.38
N LEU A 15 1.50 8.25 -6.72
CA LEU A 15 1.47 7.50 -7.98
C LEU A 15 0.31 6.51 -8.01
N THR A 16 0.04 5.83 -6.89
CA THR A 16 -1.11 4.91 -6.78
C THR A 16 -2.41 5.63 -7.05
N GLY A 17 -2.66 6.78 -6.41
CA GLY A 17 -3.88 7.57 -6.61
C GLY A 17 -4.07 7.99 -8.06
N TYR A 18 -3.03 8.53 -8.67
CA TYR A 18 -3.05 8.93 -10.07
C TYR A 18 -3.35 7.75 -11.00
N LYS A 19 -2.65 6.62 -10.82
CA LYS A 19 -2.84 5.43 -11.65
C LYS A 19 -4.17 4.75 -11.40
N PHE A 20 -4.65 4.75 -10.16
CA PHE A 20 -5.96 4.22 -9.82
C PHE A 20 -7.07 4.96 -10.56
N ASP A 21 -7.06 6.30 -10.51
CA ASP A 21 -8.05 7.11 -11.23
C ASP A 21 -7.92 6.93 -12.75
N GLN A 22 -6.69 6.92 -13.29
CA GLN A 22 -6.46 6.68 -14.72
C GLN A 22 -7.04 5.35 -15.20
N CYS A 23 -6.92 4.28 -14.39
CA CYS A 23 -7.46 2.95 -14.70
C CYS A 23 -8.97 2.84 -14.46
N ASN A 24 -9.58 3.82 -13.81
CA ASN A 24 -10.99 3.88 -13.45
C ASN A 24 -11.72 5.02 -14.16
N ASP A 25 -11.54 5.10 -15.47
CA ASP A 25 -12.14 6.10 -16.36
C ASP A 25 -11.90 7.54 -15.88
N ASN A 26 -10.64 7.84 -15.52
CA ASN A 26 -10.21 9.11 -14.96
C ASN A 26 -11.03 9.56 -13.73
N GLY A 27 -11.28 8.60 -12.84
CA GLY A 27 -11.97 8.83 -11.58
C GLY A 27 -13.49 8.82 -11.66
N LYS A 28 -14.09 8.49 -12.81
CA LYS A 28 -15.54 8.33 -12.92
C LYS A 28 -16.05 7.09 -12.19
N ILE A 29 -15.24 6.03 -12.11
CA ILE A 29 -15.53 4.86 -11.28
C ILE A 29 -14.92 5.13 -9.90
N PRO A 30 -15.76 5.39 -8.87
CA PRO A 30 -15.23 5.78 -7.58
C PRO A 30 -14.57 4.62 -6.83
N TRP A 31 -13.61 4.93 -5.96
CA TRP A 31 -12.82 3.96 -5.20
C TRP A 31 -13.65 3.05 -4.28
N TYR A 32 -14.85 3.41 -3.95
CA TYR A 32 -15.75 2.61 -3.11
C TYR A 32 -16.61 1.60 -3.90
N GLU A 33 -16.48 1.56 -5.21
CA GLU A 33 -17.10 0.53 -6.03
C GLU A 33 -16.17 -0.66 -6.22
N THR A 34 -16.72 -1.87 -6.14
CA THR A 34 -15.92 -3.10 -6.26
C THR A 34 -15.35 -3.30 -7.67
N ASN A 35 -15.92 -2.69 -8.70
CA ASN A 35 -15.44 -2.69 -10.09
C ASN A 35 -14.21 -1.77 -10.30
N ALA A 36 -13.92 -0.87 -9.35
CA ALA A 36 -12.71 -0.06 -9.36
C ALA A 36 -11.45 -0.92 -9.10
N TYR A 37 -11.61 -2.11 -8.55
CA TYR A 37 -10.54 -3.02 -8.17
C TYR A 37 -10.33 -4.15 -9.15
N SER A 38 -9.25 -4.92 -8.97
CA SER A 38 -8.89 -6.04 -9.82
C SER A 38 -9.97 -7.13 -9.85
N SER A 39 -10.24 -7.69 -11.03
CA SER A 39 -11.11 -8.87 -11.16
C SER A 39 -10.56 -10.11 -10.45
N ASN A 40 -9.23 -10.17 -10.26
CA ASN A 40 -8.57 -11.29 -9.58
C ASN A 40 -8.69 -11.21 -8.06
N ALA A 41 -9.04 -10.05 -7.49
CA ALA A 41 -9.27 -9.91 -6.07
C ALA A 41 -10.65 -10.45 -5.69
N THR A 42 -10.75 -11.19 -4.59
CA THR A 42 -12.03 -11.72 -4.10
C THR A 42 -12.96 -10.58 -3.69
N LEU A 43 -14.27 -10.77 -3.83
CA LEU A 43 -15.25 -9.78 -3.40
C LEU A 43 -15.08 -9.43 -1.91
N GLN A 44 -14.83 -10.42 -1.07
CA GLN A 44 -14.58 -10.23 0.37
C GLN A 44 -13.39 -9.31 0.64
N SER A 45 -12.26 -9.50 -0.09
CA SER A 45 -11.07 -8.65 0.05
C SER A 45 -11.36 -7.20 -0.35
N LYS A 46 -12.06 -7.00 -1.48
CA LYS A 46 -12.47 -5.67 -1.93
C LYS A 46 -13.35 -4.97 -0.90
N MET A 47 -14.38 -5.65 -0.41
CA MET A 47 -15.32 -5.10 0.57
C MET A 47 -14.60 -4.75 1.89
N ASN A 48 -13.69 -5.59 2.36
CA ASN A 48 -12.90 -5.31 3.57
C ASN A 48 -12.04 -4.05 3.38
N THR A 49 -11.38 -3.92 2.23
CA THR A 49 -10.56 -2.75 1.91
C THR A 49 -11.41 -1.47 1.87
N ILE A 50 -12.54 -1.50 1.18
CA ILE A 50 -13.48 -0.37 1.09
C ILE A 50 -14.02 0.02 2.48
N SER A 51 -14.45 -0.97 3.25
CA SER A 51 -14.98 -0.75 4.62
C SER A 51 -13.92 -0.13 5.55
N SER A 52 -12.68 -0.63 5.48
CA SER A 52 -11.57 -0.06 6.26
C SER A 52 -11.31 1.39 5.88
N ALA A 53 -11.26 1.69 4.59
CA ALA A 53 -11.07 3.06 4.11
C ALA A 53 -12.20 4.00 4.56
N TYR A 54 -13.45 3.58 4.48
CA TYR A 54 -14.58 4.36 4.99
C TYR A 54 -14.50 4.59 6.50
N SER A 55 -14.16 3.55 7.26
CA SER A 55 -14.01 3.67 8.73
C SER A 55 -12.94 4.69 9.11
N GLU A 56 -11.84 4.74 8.38
CA GLU A 56 -10.76 5.68 8.64
C GLU A 56 -11.11 7.11 8.22
N LEU A 57 -11.75 7.27 7.07
CA LEU A 57 -12.25 8.57 6.61
C LEU A 57 -13.27 9.15 7.59
N SER A 58 -14.23 8.34 8.06
CA SER A 58 -15.27 8.78 8.99
C SER A 58 -14.72 9.24 10.35
N LYS A 59 -13.58 8.69 10.78
CA LYS A 59 -12.88 9.05 12.02
C LYS A 59 -11.88 10.18 11.86
N SER A 60 -11.60 10.60 10.62
CA SER A 60 -10.62 11.63 10.34
C SER A 60 -11.05 12.98 10.89
N LYS A 61 -10.17 13.61 11.67
CA LYS A 61 -10.36 14.98 12.19
C LYS A 61 -9.78 16.05 11.26
N SER A 62 -9.28 15.67 10.09
CA SER A 62 -8.68 16.58 9.14
C SER A 62 -9.73 17.51 8.55
N GLU A 63 -9.47 18.82 8.59
CA GLU A 63 -10.43 19.85 8.14
C GLU A 63 -10.85 19.67 6.69
N TYR A 64 -9.91 19.35 5.79
CA TYR A 64 -10.23 19.14 4.38
C TYR A 64 -11.09 17.89 4.15
N VAL A 65 -10.93 16.82 4.94
CA VAL A 65 -11.79 15.64 4.87
C VAL A 65 -13.20 15.99 5.32
N GLN A 66 -13.32 16.67 6.46
CA GLN A 66 -14.61 17.13 6.98
C GLN A 66 -15.32 18.10 6.02
N PHE A 67 -14.54 18.96 5.35
CA PHE A 67 -15.08 19.84 4.31
C PHE A 67 -15.68 19.06 3.15
N TYR A 68 -14.93 18.06 2.63
CA TYR A 68 -15.44 17.23 1.53
C TYR A 68 -16.65 16.40 1.93
N MET A 69 -16.66 15.83 3.13
CA MET A 69 -17.81 15.05 3.63
C MET A 69 -19.08 15.89 3.80
N LYS A 70 -18.95 17.18 4.07
CA LYS A 70 -20.08 18.09 4.25
C LYS A 70 -20.60 18.71 2.94
N ASN A 71 -19.71 18.95 1.99
CA ASN A 71 -20.01 19.78 0.83
C ASN A 71 -20.05 19.00 -0.50
N HIS A 72 -19.64 17.75 -0.50
CA HIS A 72 -19.58 16.93 -1.72
C HIS A 72 -20.21 15.55 -1.49
N GLU A 73 -20.84 15.04 -2.55
CA GLU A 73 -21.44 13.70 -2.53
C GLU A 73 -20.41 12.57 -2.55
N GLN A 74 -19.20 12.88 -2.99
CA GLN A 74 -18.14 11.88 -3.18
C GLN A 74 -16.80 12.38 -2.64
N ILE A 75 -16.04 11.47 -2.04
CA ILE A 75 -14.67 11.72 -1.63
C ILE A 75 -13.73 11.25 -2.74
N PRO A 76 -12.91 12.13 -3.33
CA PRO A 76 -11.95 11.75 -4.36
C PRO A 76 -10.93 10.71 -3.88
N THR A 77 -10.43 9.89 -4.79
CA THR A 77 -9.42 8.86 -4.52
C THR A 77 -8.17 9.42 -3.85
N TRP A 78 -7.69 10.60 -4.28
CA TRP A 78 -6.50 11.22 -3.71
C TRP A 78 -6.66 11.60 -2.23
N ILE A 79 -7.87 12.00 -1.79
CA ILE A 79 -8.17 12.25 -0.37
C ILE A 79 -8.15 10.93 0.40
N MET A 80 -8.86 9.93 -0.10
CA MET A 80 -8.90 8.61 0.52
C MET A 80 -7.49 8.07 0.72
N ILE A 81 -6.66 8.04 -0.33
CA ILE A 81 -5.29 7.52 -0.29
C ILE A 81 -4.40 8.29 0.69
N LYS A 82 -4.59 9.60 0.85
CA LYS A 82 -3.82 10.41 1.83
C LYS A 82 -4.20 10.13 3.27
N VAL A 83 -5.47 9.85 3.51
CA VAL A 83 -6.04 9.76 4.87
C VAL A 83 -5.90 8.38 5.47
N VAL A 84 -6.08 7.33 4.66
CA VAL A 84 -6.01 5.96 5.14
C VAL A 84 -4.62 5.65 5.71
N ASN A 85 -4.57 4.85 6.76
CA ASN A 85 -3.30 4.40 7.33
C ASN A 85 -2.50 3.57 6.32
N PHE A 86 -1.21 3.36 6.59
CA PHE A 86 -0.34 2.68 5.65
C PHE A 86 -0.73 1.22 5.40
N SER A 87 -1.37 0.55 6.37
CA SER A 87 -1.88 -0.82 6.18
C SER A 87 -3.02 -0.85 5.17
N THR A 88 -4.05 -0.04 5.40
CA THR A 88 -5.21 0.06 4.50
C THR A 88 -4.79 0.53 3.10
N PHE A 89 -3.81 1.44 3.01
CA PHE A 89 -3.23 1.84 1.73
C PHE A 89 -2.60 0.65 0.98
N ILE A 90 -1.84 -0.20 1.67
CA ILE A 90 -1.24 -1.41 1.05
C ILE A 90 -2.35 -2.36 0.56
N ASP A 91 -3.45 -2.51 1.31
CA ASP A 91 -4.60 -3.32 0.90
C ASP A 91 -5.30 -2.73 -0.33
N VAL A 92 -5.45 -1.39 -0.41
CA VAL A 92 -5.96 -0.70 -1.60
C VAL A 92 -5.08 -0.98 -2.81
N LEU A 93 -3.76 -0.82 -2.69
CA LEU A 93 -2.81 -1.08 -3.77
C LEU A 93 -2.83 -2.56 -4.18
N HIS A 94 -2.84 -3.49 -3.23
CA HIS A 94 -2.86 -4.93 -3.49
C HIS A 94 -4.11 -5.37 -4.26
N ASN A 95 -5.27 -4.80 -3.92
CA ASN A 95 -6.53 -5.10 -4.58
C ASN A 95 -6.76 -4.27 -5.86
N SER A 96 -5.90 -3.30 -6.18
CA SER A 96 -6.01 -2.46 -7.37
C SER A 96 -5.84 -3.25 -8.66
N LYS A 97 -6.30 -2.68 -9.78
CA LYS A 97 -6.11 -3.27 -11.11
C LYS A 97 -4.62 -3.47 -11.41
N THR A 98 -4.30 -4.51 -12.15
CA THR A 98 -2.91 -4.91 -12.47
C THR A 98 -2.07 -3.77 -13.04
N ASN A 99 -2.66 -2.91 -13.87
CA ASN A 99 -1.95 -1.76 -14.44
C ASN A 99 -1.46 -0.77 -13.38
N VAL A 100 -2.17 -0.64 -12.24
CA VAL A 100 -1.76 0.21 -11.13
C VAL A 100 -0.52 -0.39 -10.45
N THR A 101 -0.60 -1.65 -10.02
CA THR A 101 0.51 -2.32 -9.34
C THR A 101 1.76 -2.44 -10.23
N HIS A 102 1.58 -2.72 -11.53
CA HIS A 102 2.68 -2.78 -12.48
C HIS A 102 3.35 -1.43 -12.70
N ALA A 103 2.61 -0.32 -12.68
CA ALA A 103 3.21 1.02 -12.78
C ALA A 103 4.13 1.31 -11.60
N ILE A 104 3.74 0.90 -10.39
CA ILE A 104 4.60 1.06 -9.19
C ILE A 104 5.83 0.15 -9.27
N CYS A 105 5.65 -1.12 -9.69
CA CYS A 105 6.79 -2.03 -9.89
C CYS A 105 7.82 -1.45 -10.87
N LYS A 106 7.34 -0.85 -11.97
CA LYS A 106 8.22 -0.21 -12.96
C LYS A 106 9.00 0.97 -12.37
N LEU A 107 8.36 1.81 -11.55
CA LEU A 107 9.00 2.96 -10.92
C LEU A 107 10.21 2.52 -10.06
N TYR A 108 10.05 1.43 -9.32
CA TYR A 108 11.09 0.92 -8.42
C TYR A 108 11.93 -0.21 -9.01
N SER A 109 11.82 -0.47 -10.32
CA SER A 109 12.55 -1.54 -11.03
C SER A 109 12.37 -2.91 -10.36
N MET A 110 11.18 -3.18 -9.83
CA MET A 110 10.84 -4.45 -9.18
C MET A 110 10.35 -5.45 -10.21
N TYR A 111 11.26 -6.28 -10.69
CA TYR A 111 11.00 -7.32 -11.69
C TYR A 111 11.37 -8.70 -11.14
N ASP A 112 10.76 -9.73 -11.69
CA ASP A 112 11.14 -11.13 -11.45
C ASP A 112 12.22 -11.60 -12.44
N ASP A 113 12.62 -12.86 -12.33
CA ASP A 113 13.66 -13.47 -13.17
C ASP A 113 13.28 -13.52 -14.67
N HIS A 114 11.99 -13.35 -14.99
CA HIS A 114 11.46 -13.27 -16.36
C HIS A 114 11.25 -11.83 -16.83
N ASN A 115 11.78 -10.85 -16.09
CA ASN A 115 11.61 -9.42 -16.36
C ASN A 115 10.14 -8.95 -16.36
N LEU A 116 9.27 -9.62 -15.57
CA LEU A 116 7.89 -9.23 -15.36
C LEU A 116 7.74 -8.47 -14.03
N PRO A 117 6.79 -7.50 -13.93
CA PRO A 117 6.57 -6.77 -12.70
C PRO A 117 6.27 -7.66 -11.49
N ASN A 118 7.13 -7.60 -10.47
CA ASN A 118 7.03 -8.45 -9.28
C ASN A 118 6.16 -7.80 -8.19
N VAL A 119 4.84 -7.97 -8.30
CA VAL A 119 3.87 -7.41 -7.35
C VAL A 119 4.04 -8.00 -5.95
N LYS A 120 4.46 -9.26 -5.82
CA LYS A 120 4.71 -9.89 -4.50
C LYS A 120 5.86 -9.18 -3.77
N LEU A 121 6.95 -8.89 -4.49
CA LEU A 121 8.08 -8.15 -3.95
C LEU A 121 7.65 -6.74 -3.53
N LEU A 122 6.88 -6.04 -4.36
CA LEU A 122 6.35 -4.71 -4.04
C LEU A 122 5.55 -4.73 -2.74
N ILE A 123 4.53 -5.58 -2.65
CA ILE A 123 3.65 -5.64 -1.47
C ILE A 123 4.43 -6.07 -0.22
N GLY A 124 5.32 -7.06 -0.34
CA GLY A 124 6.20 -7.49 0.76
C GLY A 124 7.11 -6.37 1.25
N SER A 125 7.71 -5.60 0.34
CA SER A 125 8.56 -4.45 0.66
C SER A 125 7.78 -3.34 1.38
N LEU A 126 6.56 -3.05 0.95
CA LEU A 126 5.70 -2.05 1.61
C LEU A 126 5.28 -2.49 3.02
N HIS A 127 4.96 -3.77 3.23
CA HIS A 127 4.69 -4.29 4.57
C HIS A 127 5.91 -4.19 5.49
N TRP A 128 7.10 -4.49 4.97
CA TRP A 128 8.34 -4.33 5.72
C TRP A 128 8.58 -2.85 6.06
N LEU A 129 8.45 -1.97 5.07
CA LEU A 129 8.61 -0.51 5.25
C LEU A 129 7.65 0.04 6.32
N ARG A 130 6.40 -0.43 6.33
CA ARG A 130 5.41 -0.10 7.36
C ARG A 130 5.90 -0.50 8.76
N ARG A 131 6.47 -1.69 8.92
CA ARG A 131 7.02 -2.16 10.21
C ARG A 131 8.16 -1.27 10.68
N VAL A 132 9.12 -1.00 9.80
CA VAL A 132 10.27 -0.12 10.09
C VAL A 132 9.79 1.29 10.46
N ARG A 133 8.85 1.85 9.69
CA ARG A 133 8.26 3.17 9.96
C ARG A 133 7.63 3.23 11.35
N ASN A 134 6.85 2.22 11.70
CA ASN A 134 6.18 2.16 13.00
C ASN A 134 7.21 2.06 14.15
N SER A 135 8.21 1.21 14.02
CA SER A 135 9.28 1.11 15.03
C SER A 135 10.07 2.42 15.17
N CYS A 136 10.37 3.10 14.06
CA CYS A 136 10.99 4.43 14.11
C CYS A 136 10.08 5.46 14.82
N ALA A 137 8.78 5.42 14.58
CA ALA A 137 7.82 6.35 15.19
C ALA A 137 7.65 6.11 16.70
N HIS A 138 7.82 4.87 17.15
CA HIS A 138 7.75 4.49 18.57
C HIS A 138 9.12 4.49 19.28
N ASN A 139 10.18 4.98 18.63
CA ASN A 139 11.55 4.95 19.15
C ASN A 139 12.05 3.54 19.51
N GLU A 140 11.54 2.52 18.83
CA GLU A 140 12.00 1.16 19.00
C GLU A 140 13.34 0.93 18.27
N ARG A 141 14.05 -0.13 18.68
CA ARG A 141 15.35 -0.50 18.10
C ARG A 141 15.15 -1.12 16.73
N VAL A 142 15.28 -0.33 15.67
CA VAL A 142 15.04 -0.76 14.27
C VAL A 142 15.94 -1.92 13.86
N TYR A 143 17.18 -1.99 14.36
CA TYR A 143 18.13 -3.08 14.09
C TYR A 143 17.74 -4.41 14.74
N CYS A 144 16.78 -4.42 15.66
CA CYS A 144 16.21 -5.61 16.27
C CYS A 144 14.94 -6.10 15.54
N ILE A 145 14.53 -5.45 14.44
CA ILE A 145 13.41 -5.91 13.64
C ILE A 145 13.86 -7.13 12.83
N HIS A 146 13.86 -8.28 13.48
CA HIS A 146 13.97 -9.54 12.78
C HIS A 146 12.64 -9.84 12.08
N GLN A 147 12.70 -10.37 10.87
CA GLN A 147 11.56 -11.08 10.33
C GLN A 147 11.33 -12.28 11.25
N THR A 148 10.43 -12.16 12.21
CA THR A 148 9.90 -13.35 12.86
C THR A 148 9.33 -14.18 11.73
N GLN A 149 9.95 -15.34 11.49
CA GLN A 149 9.34 -16.36 10.63
C GLN A 149 7.91 -16.48 11.10
N ALA A 150 6.98 -16.05 10.24
CA ALA A 150 5.58 -16.19 10.57
C ALA A 150 5.34 -17.67 10.75
N ARG A 151 5.21 -18.08 12.00
CA ARG A 151 4.53 -19.32 12.31
C ARG A 151 3.16 -19.15 11.69
N ASN A 152 2.92 -19.88 10.60
CA ASN A 152 1.70 -19.96 9.80
C ASN A 152 1.57 -18.96 8.64
N ASN A 153 1.89 -19.45 7.45
CA ASN A 153 1.17 -19.30 6.17
C ASN A 153 0.90 -17.89 5.59
N SER A 154 1.60 -16.85 5.92
CA SER A 154 1.54 -15.64 5.12
C SER A 154 2.74 -15.55 4.17
N ALA A 155 2.45 -15.54 2.87
CA ALA A 155 3.44 -15.49 1.79
C ALA A 155 4.39 -14.27 1.84
N SER A 156 4.09 -13.26 2.65
CA SER A 156 4.88 -12.04 2.78
C SER A 156 6.20 -12.21 3.56
N GLY A 157 6.32 -13.24 4.40
CA GLY A 157 7.55 -13.49 5.18
C GLY A 157 8.68 -14.13 4.37
N ARG A 158 8.35 -14.79 3.26
CA ARG A 158 9.34 -15.57 2.47
C ARG A 158 10.02 -14.78 1.35
N ILE A 159 9.49 -13.63 0.97
CA ILE A 159 9.92 -12.92 -0.24
C ILE A 159 11.23 -12.14 -0.02
N LEU A 160 11.54 -11.75 1.21
CA LEU A 160 12.76 -11.02 1.53
C LEU A 160 13.90 -11.93 2.04
N ASP A 161 13.63 -13.18 2.37
CA ASP A 161 14.65 -14.15 2.82
C ASP A 161 15.79 -14.34 1.81
N PRO A 162 15.56 -14.47 0.49
CA PRO A 162 16.64 -14.67 -0.47
C PRO A 162 17.59 -13.47 -0.57
N TYR A 163 17.09 -12.25 -0.35
CA TYR A 163 17.91 -11.04 -0.41
C TYR A 163 18.72 -10.80 0.85
N TYR A 164 18.22 -11.19 2.02
CA TYR A 164 18.94 -11.07 3.28
C TYR A 164 19.95 -12.20 3.50
N ALA A 165 19.72 -13.39 2.95
CA ALA A 165 20.66 -14.51 3.00
C ALA A 165 21.95 -14.25 2.21
N GLN A 166 21.99 -13.24 1.34
CA GLN A 166 23.15 -12.86 0.55
C GLN A 166 23.97 -11.70 1.14
N LEU A 167 23.53 -11.10 2.25
CA LEU A 167 24.35 -10.10 2.93
C LEU A 167 25.48 -10.83 3.70
N PRO A 168 26.76 -10.47 3.49
CA PRO A 168 27.87 -11.10 4.19
C PRO A 168 27.72 -10.91 5.69
N THR A 169 27.70 -12.02 6.42
CA THR A 169 27.73 -12.08 7.88
C THR A 169 29.13 -11.77 8.39
N SER A 170 29.66 -10.64 8.01
CA SER A 170 30.95 -10.19 8.53
C SER A 170 30.76 -8.87 9.25
N TYR A 171 30.53 -8.98 10.56
CA TYR A 171 31.14 -8.19 11.61
C TYR A 171 30.95 -8.91 12.94
#